data_fc2edc36afce147d5adc619e2d8d9fda
#
_entry.id   fc2edc36afce147d5adc619e2d8d9fda
#
_cell.length_a   1.000
_cell.length_b   1.000
_cell.length_c   1.000
_cell.angle_alpha   90.00
_cell.angle_beta   90.00
_cell.angle_gamma   90.00
#
_symmetry.space_group_name_H-M   'P 1'
#
loop_
_entity.id
_entity.type
_entity.pdbx_description
1 polymer ?
#
loop_
_entity_poly.entity_id
_entity_poly.type
_entity_poly.pdbx_seq_one_letter_code
_entity_poly.pdbx_strand_id
1 'polypeptide(L)'
;MSKIVDIKAREILDSRGNPTIEADVVLESGASGSACAPSGASTGSREALELRDGDKARYLGKGVTKAVGNVNSAIRELLVGMDACDQKALDKAMIDADGTENKAKFGANAILAVSLAAAKAAAIDQGKPLYEYISDLQDDDNEYSLPVPMMNIINGGEHADNNVDIQEFMIQPVGAPTVAEAIRYGAEVFHALKGVLKKRGLNTAVGDEGGFAPDLPSNEAALEAIMEAIEIAGYKAGDDITLALDCASSEFYKDGKYVLAGEDRTMDAAGFADYLAELCDRYPIISIEDGMDESDWDGWKTLTDKLGDFLPTGLDSIFYANSGSEAVEASIRLARMAPGRPNIIARRE
;
A
#
# COMPACT_ATOMS: atom_id res chain seq x y z
N MET A 1 -18.76 -5.86 -28.10
CA MET A 1 -18.74 -4.54 -27.41
C MET A 1 -19.48 -4.73 -26.09
N SER A 2 -18.74 -4.58 -25.00
CA SER A 2 -19.23 -4.80 -23.64
C SER A 2 -19.82 -3.51 -23.07
N LYS A 3 -20.96 -3.07 -23.65
CA LYS A 3 -21.57 -1.78 -23.27
C LYS A 3 -22.06 -1.75 -21.85
N ILE A 4 -21.75 -0.69 -21.13
CA ILE A 4 -22.30 -0.39 -19.81
C ILE A 4 -23.77 -0.01 -19.97
N VAL A 5 -24.66 -0.70 -19.25
CA VAL A 5 -26.10 -0.44 -19.25
C VAL A 5 -26.58 0.22 -17.96
N ASP A 6 -25.90 -0.02 -16.85
CA ASP A 6 -26.23 0.62 -15.57
C ASP A 6 -24.99 0.74 -14.67
N ILE A 7 -24.98 1.79 -13.83
CA ILE A 7 -24.01 2.01 -12.76
C ILE A 7 -24.78 2.41 -11.52
N LYS A 8 -24.49 1.75 -10.38
CA LYS A 8 -25.11 2.06 -9.09
C LYS A 8 -24.05 2.10 -8.01
N ALA A 9 -24.15 3.06 -7.11
CA ALA A 9 -23.30 3.13 -5.93
C ALA A 9 -24.13 3.22 -4.66
N ARG A 10 -23.49 2.79 -3.56
CA ARG A 10 -24.02 2.87 -2.20
C ARG A 10 -22.91 3.16 -1.21
N GLU A 11 -23.30 3.71 -0.06
CA GLU A 11 -22.40 3.83 1.08
C GLU A 11 -22.41 2.50 1.84
N ILE A 12 -21.22 2.02 2.18
CA ILE A 12 -20.99 0.85 3.04
C ILE A 12 -20.02 1.24 4.16
N LEU A 13 -19.70 0.33 5.07
CA LEU A 13 -18.71 0.55 6.12
C LEU A 13 -17.45 -0.27 5.84
N ASP A 14 -16.29 0.36 6.08
CA ASP A 14 -15.00 -0.32 6.08
C ASP A 14 -14.76 -1.13 7.37
N SER A 15 -13.60 -1.79 7.48
CA SER A 15 -13.22 -2.60 8.65
C SER A 15 -13.08 -1.79 9.94
N ARG A 16 -12.91 -0.47 9.86
CA ARG A 16 -12.83 0.45 11.00
C ARG A 16 -14.17 1.10 11.35
N GLY A 17 -15.27 0.73 10.63
CA GLY A 17 -16.59 1.31 10.80
C GLY A 17 -16.75 2.71 10.19
N ASN A 18 -15.83 3.16 9.32
CA ASN A 18 -15.98 4.40 8.58
C ASN A 18 -16.74 4.16 7.27
N PRO A 19 -17.59 5.12 6.85
CA PRO A 19 -18.22 5.04 5.54
C PRO A 19 -17.23 4.99 4.41
N THR A 20 -17.47 4.13 3.42
CA THR A 20 -16.81 4.12 2.13
C THR A 20 -17.82 3.87 1.01
N ILE A 21 -17.41 4.03 -0.24
CA ILE A 21 -18.25 3.86 -1.41
C ILE A 21 -18.04 2.49 -2.03
N GLU A 22 -19.14 1.84 -2.42
CA GLU A 22 -19.14 0.67 -3.31
C GLU A 22 -19.92 1.02 -4.58
N ALA A 23 -19.38 0.65 -5.75
CA ALA A 23 -20.05 0.81 -7.03
C ALA A 23 -20.21 -0.54 -7.74
N ASP A 24 -21.35 -0.70 -8.41
CA ASP A 24 -21.63 -1.80 -9.31
C ASP A 24 -21.71 -1.27 -10.75
N VAL A 25 -21.07 -1.96 -11.70
CA VAL A 25 -21.19 -1.72 -13.12
C VAL A 25 -21.81 -2.94 -13.77
N VAL A 26 -22.87 -2.74 -14.57
CA VAL A 26 -23.61 -3.80 -15.28
C VAL A 26 -23.47 -3.60 -16.76
N LEU A 27 -23.15 -4.68 -17.50
CA LEU A 27 -22.97 -4.70 -18.95
C LEU A 27 -24.20 -5.26 -19.66
N GLU A 28 -24.33 -4.96 -20.95
CA GLU A 28 -25.42 -5.44 -21.83
C GLU A 28 -25.48 -6.98 -21.89
N SER A 29 -24.36 -7.68 -21.73
CA SER A 29 -24.27 -9.13 -21.64
C SER A 29 -24.86 -9.72 -20.35
N GLY A 30 -25.12 -8.89 -19.34
CA GLY A 30 -25.48 -9.31 -17.99
C GLY A 30 -24.28 -9.51 -17.06
N ALA A 31 -23.04 -9.41 -17.55
CA ALA A 31 -21.85 -9.39 -16.69
C ALA A 31 -21.91 -8.16 -15.79
N SER A 32 -21.46 -8.32 -14.54
CA SER A 32 -21.41 -7.22 -13.57
C SER A 32 -20.17 -7.31 -12.70
N GLY A 33 -19.60 -6.16 -12.37
CA GLY A 33 -18.49 -6.02 -11.45
C GLY A 33 -18.86 -5.09 -10.29
N SER A 34 -18.35 -5.38 -9.11
CA SER A 34 -18.53 -4.56 -7.91
C SER A 34 -17.18 -4.23 -7.30
N ALA A 35 -16.98 -2.97 -6.89
CA ALA A 35 -15.75 -2.54 -6.24
C ALA A 35 -15.99 -1.47 -5.19
N CYS A 36 -15.16 -1.51 -4.15
CA CYS A 36 -15.10 -0.51 -3.08
C CYS A 36 -13.86 0.34 -3.26
N ALA A 37 -13.90 1.56 -2.72
CA ALA A 37 -12.75 2.46 -2.64
C ALA A 37 -12.49 2.84 -1.18
N PRO A 38 -11.88 1.94 -0.37
CA PRO A 38 -11.56 2.23 1.02
C PRO A 38 -10.42 3.25 1.12
N SER A 39 -10.39 3.98 2.24
CA SER A 39 -9.33 4.93 2.56
C SER A 39 -8.20 4.26 3.32
N GLY A 40 -6.96 4.74 3.12
CA GLY A 40 -5.85 4.46 4.00
C GLY A 40 -6.04 5.07 5.41
N ALA A 41 -5.16 4.70 6.34
CA ALA A 41 -5.11 5.31 7.67
C ALA A 41 -4.38 6.67 7.61
N SER A 42 -3.25 6.72 6.91
CA SER A 42 -2.50 7.93 6.55
C SER A 42 -2.71 8.28 5.07
N THR A 43 -2.48 9.53 4.71
CA THR A 43 -2.61 10.02 3.32
C THR A 43 -1.48 10.97 2.99
N GLY A 44 -0.90 10.85 1.79
CA GLY A 44 0.06 11.81 1.27
C GLY A 44 -0.59 13.16 0.94
N SER A 45 0.17 14.25 1.03
CA SER A 45 -0.35 15.61 0.79
C SER A 45 -0.76 15.87 -0.66
N ARG A 46 -0.28 15.03 -1.60
CA ARG A 46 -0.55 15.14 -3.04
C ARG A 46 -1.56 14.12 -3.56
N GLU A 47 -2.19 13.36 -2.68
CA GLU A 47 -3.22 12.42 -3.07
C GLU A 47 -4.46 13.12 -3.64
N ALA A 48 -5.15 12.43 -4.54
CA ALA A 48 -6.44 12.86 -5.01
C ALA A 48 -7.47 12.82 -3.87
N LEU A 49 -8.39 13.80 -3.87
CA LEU A 49 -9.31 14.02 -2.75
C LEU A 49 -10.32 12.88 -2.60
N GLU A 50 -10.34 12.25 -1.44
CA GLU A 50 -11.46 11.45 -1.01
C GLU A 50 -12.62 12.36 -0.60
N LEU A 51 -13.71 12.33 -1.37
CA LEU A 51 -14.85 13.22 -1.15
C LEU A 51 -15.70 12.75 0.04
N ARG A 52 -15.61 13.47 1.14
CA ARG A 52 -16.41 13.29 2.36
C ARG A 52 -17.51 14.33 2.46
N ASP A 53 -18.63 13.99 3.12
CA ASP A 53 -19.79 14.88 3.25
C ASP A 53 -19.53 16.09 4.13
N GLY A 54 -18.70 15.95 5.17
CA GLY A 54 -18.36 16.99 6.14
C GLY A 54 -19.49 17.28 7.16
N ASP A 55 -20.63 16.59 7.08
CA ASP A 55 -21.74 16.75 8.01
C ASP A 55 -21.41 16.04 9.35
N LYS A 56 -21.08 16.82 10.36
CA LYS A 56 -20.72 16.30 11.70
C LYS A 56 -21.83 15.53 12.40
N ALA A 57 -23.09 15.73 12.01
CA ALA A 57 -24.22 15.00 12.58
C ALA A 57 -24.33 13.56 12.05
N ARG A 58 -23.61 13.25 10.95
CA ARG A 58 -23.62 11.94 10.32
C ARG A 58 -22.21 11.41 10.19
N TYR A 59 -21.91 10.26 10.81
CA TYR A 59 -20.58 9.64 10.85
C TYR A 59 -19.45 10.62 11.17
N LEU A 60 -19.68 11.60 12.04
CA LEU A 60 -18.72 12.62 12.45
C LEU A 60 -18.12 13.43 11.27
N GLY A 61 -18.84 13.51 10.15
CA GLY A 61 -18.41 14.17 8.93
C GLY A 61 -17.79 13.25 7.87
N LYS A 62 -17.60 11.96 8.19
CA LYS A 62 -16.95 10.99 7.31
C LYS A 62 -17.88 10.33 6.28
N GLY A 63 -19.17 10.70 6.23
CA GLY A 63 -20.12 10.18 5.24
C GLY A 63 -19.65 10.39 3.80
N VAL A 64 -20.11 9.55 2.85
CA VAL A 64 -19.72 9.61 1.42
C VAL A 64 -20.93 9.74 0.49
N THR A 65 -22.05 10.27 0.99
CA THR A 65 -23.31 10.36 0.22
C THR A 65 -23.18 11.29 -0.99
N LYS A 66 -22.32 12.32 -0.94
CA LYS A 66 -22.01 13.18 -2.09
C LYS A 66 -21.30 12.40 -3.20
N ALA A 67 -20.29 11.60 -2.86
CA ALA A 67 -19.60 10.75 -3.81
C ALA A 67 -20.54 9.71 -4.42
N VAL A 68 -21.37 9.07 -3.60
CA VAL A 68 -22.44 8.15 -4.04
C VAL A 68 -23.41 8.86 -4.99
N GLY A 69 -23.83 10.08 -4.67
CA GLY A 69 -24.67 10.91 -5.53
C GLY A 69 -24.04 11.21 -6.88
N ASN A 70 -22.75 11.53 -6.93
CA ASN A 70 -21.98 11.76 -8.14
C ASN A 70 -21.95 10.52 -9.06
N VAL A 71 -21.74 9.32 -8.46
CA VAL A 71 -21.77 8.06 -9.23
C VAL A 71 -23.16 7.80 -9.78
N ASN A 72 -24.20 7.92 -8.96
CA ASN A 72 -25.58 7.59 -9.35
C ASN A 72 -26.21 8.60 -10.32
N SER A 73 -25.55 9.73 -10.59
CA SER A 73 -26.01 10.76 -11.53
C SER A 73 -24.98 11.03 -12.62
N ALA A 74 -24.08 11.98 -12.42
CA ALA A 74 -23.18 12.50 -13.47
C ALA A 74 -22.25 11.43 -14.05
N ILE A 75 -21.63 10.56 -13.23
CA ILE A 75 -20.74 9.50 -13.72
C ILE A 75 -21.56 8.44 -14.46
N ARG A 76 -22.71 8.03 -13.94
CA ARG A 76 -23.61 7.10 -14.63
C ARG A 76 -24.05 7.62 -15.98
N GLU A 77 -24.53 8.88 -16.07
CA GLU A 77 -24.94 9.50 -17.32
C GLU A 77 -23.81 9.59 -18.35
N LEU A 78 -22.57 9.83 -17.88
CA LEU A 78 -21.39 9.91 -18.71
C LEU A 78 -21.00 8.58 -19.32
N LEU A 79 -21.04 7.50 -18.54
CA LEU A 79 -20.43 6.20 -18.92
C LEU A 79 -21.42 5.20 -19.50
N VAL A 80 -22.74 5.34 -19.27
CA VAL A 80 -23.74 4.43 -19.86
C VAL A 80 -23.67 4.51 -21.39
N GLY A 81 -23.53 3.35 -22.02
CA GLY A 81 -23.36 3.19 -23.46
C GLY A 81 -21.90 3.12 -23.93
N MET A 82 -20.92 3.44 -23.08
CA MET A 82 -19.51 3.25 -23.39
C MET A 82 -19.11 1.76 -23.29
N ASP A 83 -18.02 1.39 -23.94
CA ASP A 83 -17.48 0.03 -23.91
C ASP A 83 -16.62 -0.15 -22.64
N ALA A 84 -17.02 -1.07 -21.77
CA ALA A 84 -16.29 -1.35 -20.54
C ALA A 84 -14.87 -1.92 -20.76
N CYS A 85 -14.59 -2.46 -21.94
CA CYS A 85 -13.27 -2.97 -22.29
C CYS A 85 -12.27 -1.86 -22.67
N ASP A 86 -12.75 -0.64 -22.93
CA ASP A 86 -11.89 0.52 -23.16
C ASP A 86 -11.66 1.28 -21.85
N GLN A 87 -10.93 0.64 -20.92
CA GLN A 87 -10.64 1.17 -19.58
C GLN A 87 -10.04 2.59 -19.65
N LYS A 88 -9.09 2.83 -20.57
CA LYS A 88 -8.44 4.13 -20.72
C LYS A 88 -9.43 5.22 -21.10
N ALA A 89 -10.38 4.93 -21.99
CA ALA A 89 -11.41 5.89 -22.37
C ALA A 89 -12.39 6.16 -21.23
N LEU A 90 -12.79 5.16 -20.44
CA LEU A 90 -13.66 5.32 -19.30
C LEU A 90 -13.00 6.20 -18.21
N ASP A 91 -11.78 5.88 -17.84
CA ASP A 91 -11.04 6.62 -16.81
C ASP A 91 -10.80 8.07 -17.26
N LYS A 92 -10.39 8.24 -18.52
CA LYS A 92 -10.20 9.58 -19.09
C LYS A 92 -11.50 10.39 -19.13
N ALA A 93 -12.63 9.78 -19.45
CA ALA A 93 -13.92 10.46 -19.47
C ALA A 93 -14.29 10.99 -18.07
N MET A 94 -14.09 10.18 -17.02
CA MET A 94 -14.35 10.60 -15.64
C MET A 94 -13.39 11.72 -15.18
N ILE A 95 -12.10 11.58 -15.50
CA ILE A 95 -11.07 12.59 -15.16
C ILE A 95 -11.35 13.91 -15.86
N ASP A 96 -11.66 13.90 -17.17
CA ASP A 96 -11.96 15.09 -17.95
C ASP A 96 -13.27 15.78 -17.46
N ALA A 97 -14.27 14.99 -17.08
CA ALA A 97 -15.53 15.51 -16.57
C ALA A 97 -15.41 16.07 -15.13
N ASP A 98 -14.52 15.50 -14.31
CA ASP A 98 -14.14 16.09 -13.02
C ASP A 98 -13.45 17.44 -13.25
N GLY A 99 -12.43 17.50 -14.08
CA GLY A 99 -11.73 18.71 -14.52
C GLY A 99 -10.92 19.41 -13.44
N THR A 100 -10.80 18.83 -12.23
CA THR A 100 -9.97 19.34 -11.15
C THR A 100 -8.67 18.54 -11.02
N GLU A 101 -7.60 19.17 -10.54
CA GLU A 101 -6.29 18.51 -10.39
C GLU A 101 -6.37 17.32 -9.45
N ASN A 102 -7.02 17.50 -8.29
CA ASN A 102 -7.10 16.51 -7.22
C ASN A 102 -8.44 15.74 -7.15
N LYS A 103 -9.24 15.73 -8.22
CA LYS A 103 -10.55 15.05 -8.31
C LYS A 103 -11.59 15.56 -7.31
N ALA A 104 -11.53 16.85 -6.96
CA ALA A 104 -12.40 17.45 -5.93
C ALA A 104 -13.89 17.53 -6.30
N LYS A 105 -14.24 17.45 -7.60
CA LYS A 105 -15.63 17.55 -8.05
C LYS A 105 -16.41 16.25 -7.82
N PHE A 106 -15.88 15.14 -8.28
CA PHE A 106 -16.53 13.83 -8.12
C PHE A 106 -16.05 13.06 -6.89
N GLY A 107 -14.80 13.25 -6.50
CA GLY A 107 -14.09 12.48 -5.50
C GLY A 107 -13.30 11.33 -6.11
N ALA A 108 -12.04 11.17 -5.68
CA ALA A 108 -11.22 10.04 -6.09
C ALA A 108 -11.88 8.70 -5.75
N ASN A 109 -12.51 8.60 -4.58
CA ASN A 109 -13.26 7.44 -4.14
C ASN A 109 -14.40 7.06 -5.11
N ALA A 110 -15.16 8.05 -5.63
CA ALA A 110 -16.21 7.80 -6.61
C ALA A 110 -15.64 7.29 -7.95
N ILE A 111 -14.57 7.94 -8.45
CA ILE A 111 -13.92 7.58 -9.72
C ILE A 111 -13.31 6.19 -9.63
N LEU A 112 -12.55 5.89 -8.57
CA LEU A 112 -11.89 4.59 -8.37
C LEU A 112 -12.88 3.45 -8.22
N ALA A 113 -13.96 3.62 -7.44
CA ALA A 113 -14.95 2.58 -7.27
C ALA A 113 -15.58 2.18 -8.62
N VAL A 114 -15.88 3.15 -9.49
CA VAL A 114 -16.46 2.89 -10.82
C VAL A 114 -15.42 2.30 -11.77
N SER A 115 -14.20 2.82 -11.80
CA SER A 115 -13.10 2.32 -12.62
C SER A 115 -12.79 0.84 -12.33
N LEU A 116 -12.64 0.49 -11.06
CA LEU A 116 -12.38 -0.89 -10.63
C LEU A 116 -13.58 -1.82 -10.89
N ALA A 117 -14.80 -1.33 -10.69
CA ALA A 117 -16.01 -2.10 -10.98
C ALA A 117 -16.17 -2.39 -12.48
N ALA A 118 -15.83 -1.40 -13.33
CA ALA A 118 -15.83 -1.56 -14.79
C ALA A 118 -14.80 -2.59 -15.26
N ALA A 119 -13.56 -2.54 -14.71
CA ALA A 119 -12.52 -3.53 -14.99
C ALA A 119 -12.96 -4.95 -14.62
N LYS A 120 -13.58 -5.12 -13.45
CA LYS A 120 -14.12 -6.42 -13.03
C LYS A 120 -15.24 -6.91 -13.92
N ALA A 121 -16.17 -6.03 -14.32
CA ALA A 121 -17.26 -6.37 -15.22
C ALA A 121 -16.73 -6.80 -16.61
N ALA A 122 -15.75 -6.06 -17.14
CA ALA A 122 -15.10 -6.36 -18.41
C ALA A 122 -14.34 -7.69 -18.39
N ALA A 123 -13.60 -7.98 -17.29
CA ALA A 123 -12.93 -9.26 -17.10
C ALA A 123 -13.92 -10.43 -17.12
N ILE A 124 -15.03 -10.32 -16.39
CA ILE A 124 -16.11 -11.33 -16.36
C ILE A 124 -16.72 -11.51 -17.76
N ASP A 125 -17.00 -10.42 -18.46
CA ASP A 125 -17.56 -10.45 -19.83
C ASP A 125 -16.64 -11.16 -20.82
N GLN A 126 -15.32 -11.02 -20.66
CA GLN A 126 -14.32 -11.71 -21.47
C GLN A 126 -14.00 -13.14 -20.98
N GLY A 127 -14.60 -13.59 -19.88
CA GLY A 127 -14.32 -14.90 -19.29
C GLY A 127 -12.90 -15.04 -18.74
N LYS A 128 -12.28 -13.94 -18.33
CA LYS A 128 -10.91 -13.86 -17.79
C LYS A 128 -10.90 -13.56 -16.30
N PRO A 129 -9.94 -14.06 -15.54
CA PRO A 129 -9.66 -13.54 -14.22
C PRO A 129 -9.15 -12.09 -14.32
N LEU A 130 -9.38 -11.28 -13.27
CA LEU A 130 -9.07 -9.85 -13.30
C LEU A 130 -7.60 -9.56 -13.57
N TYR A 131 -6.67 -10.35 -13.00
CA TYR A 131 -5.22 -10.15 -13.20
C TYR A 131 -4.81 -10.32 -14.67
N GLU A 132 -5.42 -11.27 -15.37
CA GLU A 132 -5.18 -11.50 -16.80
C GLU A 132 -5.73 -10.35 -17.65
N TYR A 133 -6.95 -9.88 -17.32
CA TYR A 133 -7.54 -8.72 -17.96
C TYR A 133 -6.68 -7.46 -17.78
N ILE A 134 -6.16 -7.20 -16.59
CA ILE A 134 -5.29 -6.06 -16.32
C ILE A 134 -3.97 -6.18 -17.08
N SER A 135 -3.39 -7.38 -17.19
CA SER A 135 -2.18 -7.62 -17.97
C SER A 135 -2.41 -7.30 -19.47
N ASP A 136 -3.55 -7.68 -20.01
CA ASP A 136 -3.91 -7.34 -21.40
C ASP A 136 -3.98 -5.82 -21.66
N LEU A 137 -4.42 -5.03 -20.66
CA LEU A 137 -4.47 -3.56 -20.79
C LEU A 137 -3.08 -2.90 -20.91
N GLN A 138 -2.02 -3.63 -20.53
CA GLN A 138 -0.65 -3.15 -20.53
C GLN A 138 0.18 -3.64 -21.72
N ASP A 139 -0.38 -4.44 -22.63
CA ASP A 139 0.36 -5.14 -23.69
C ASP A 139 1.53 -5.98 -23.13
N ASP A 140 1.30 -6.69 -22.02
CA ASP A 140 2.31 -7.48 -21.32
C ASP A 140 2.45 -8.88 -21.94
N ASP A 141 3.67 -9.47 -21.80
CA ASP A 141 4.00 -10.82 -22.32
C ASP A 141 3.26 -11.96 -21.60
N ASN A 142 2.36 -11.62 -20.66
CA ASN A 142 1.54 -12.55 -19.88
C ASN A 142 2.35 -13.56 -19.02
N GLU A 143 3.56 -13.21 -18.61
CA GLU A 143 4.28 -13.94 -17.57
C GLU A 143 3.81 -13.50 -16.18
N TYR A 144 3.02 -14.36 -15.53
CA TYR A 144 2.48 -14.08 -14.20
C TYR A 144 3.37 -14.66 -13.11
N SER A 145 3.63 -13.87 -12.08
CA SER A 145 4.27 -14.32 -10.85
C SER A 145 3.44 -13.95 -9.63
N LEU A 146 3.49 -14.77 -8.60
CA LEU A 146 2.91 -14.41 -7.31
C LEU A 146 3.93 -13.59 -6.51
N PRO A 147 3.52 -12.47 -5.89
CA PRO A 147 4.40 -11.68 -5.06
C PRO A 147 4.76 -12.42 -3.77
N VAL A 148 5.95 -12.15 -3.24
CA VAL A 148 6.26 -12.52 -1.86
C VAL A 148 5.39 -11.68 -0.93
N PRO A 149 4.62 -12.30 -0.01
CA PRO A 149 3.80 -11.54 0.93
C PRO A 149 4.66 -10.69 1.86
N MET A 150 4.29 -9.42 2.03
CA MET A 150 4.80 -8.56 3.10
C MET A 150 3.77 -8.56 4.23
N MET A 151 4.22 -8.86 5.44
CA MET A 151 3.33 -9.01 6.58
C MET A 151 3.76 -8.06 7.70
N ASN A 152 2.95 -7.06 7.99
CA ASN A 152 3.14 -6.16 9.12
C ASN A 152 2.89 -6.91 10.43
N ILE A 153 3.89 -7.03 11.30
CA ILE A 153 3.82 -7.79 12.56
C ILE A 153 4.09 -6.97 13.81
N ILE A 154 4.67 -5.76 13.68
CA ILE A 154 4.75 -4.75 14.73
C ILE A 154 4.35 -3.40 14.14
N ASN A 155 3.43 -2.71 14.81
CA ASN A 155 2.98 -1.36 14.46
C ASN A 155 3.58 -0.32 15.40
N GLY A 156 3.89 0.84 14.84
CA GLY A 156 4.23 2.08 15.55
C GLY A 156 3.58 3.28 14.86
N GLY A 157 4.13 4.46 15.06
CA GLY A 157 3.67 5.71 14.44
C GLY A 157 2.16 5.92 14.56
N GLU A 158 1.51 6.33 13.47
CA GLU A 158 0.05 6.58 13.44
C GLU A 158 -0.78 5.29 13.51
N HIS A 159 -0.18 4.11 13.32
CA HIS A 159 -0.87 2.81 13.37
C HIS A 159 -0.99 2.23 14.78
N ALA A 160 -0.36 2.85 15.79
CA ALA A 160 -0.38 2.35 17.16
C ALA A 160 -0.23 3.48 18.20
N ASP A 161 -0.96 3.37 19.30
CA ASP A 161 -0.79 4.25 20.47
C ASP A 161 0.33 3.69 21.35
N ASN A 162 1.59 3.88 20.91
CA ASN A 162 2.79 3.44 21.60
C ASN A 162 3.95 4.43 21.34
N ASN A 163 5.16 4.09 21.77
CA ASN A 163 6.35 4.94 21.68
C ASN A 163 7.31 4.54 20.54
N VAL A 164 6.88 3.72 19.60
CA VAL A 164 7.68 3.32 18.43
C VAL A 164 7.42 4.30 17.29
N ASP A 165 8.47 4.96 16.76
CA ASP A 165 8.29 6.02 15.76
C ASP A 165 8.06 5.49 14.35
N ILE A 166 8.77 4.43 13.94
CA ILE A 166 8.57 3.76 12.63
C ILE A 166 7.21 3.07 12.61
N GLN A 167 6.44 3.29 11.54
CA GLN A 167 5.03 2.93 11.46
C GLN A 167 4.80 1.42 11.32
N GLU A 168 5.60 0.73 10.46
CA GLU A 168 5.45 -0.70 10.23
C GLU A 168 6.78 -1.45 10.20
N PHE A 169 6.77 -2.60 10.87
CA PHE A 169 7.86 -3.59 10.82
C PHE A 169 7.31 -4.87 10.21
N MET A 170 7.77 -5.19 9.03
CA MET A 170 7.23 -6.27 8.21
C MET A 170 8.23 -7.40 8.05
N ILE A 171 7.71 -8.62 7.88
CA ILE A 171 8.47 -9.79 7.45
C ILE A 171 8.09 -10.19 6.04
N GLN A 172 9.08 -10.73 5.31
CA GLN A 172 8.92 -11.23 3.95
C GLN A 172 9.48 -12.64 3.87
N PRO A 173 8.63 -13.68 3.74
CA PRO A 173 9.06 -15.08 3.67
C PRO A 173 9.66 -15.44 2.29
N VAL A 174 10.82 -14.88 1.96
CA VAL A 174 11.48 -15.01 0.64
C VAL A 174 11.97 -16.43 0.32
N GLY A 175 12.29 -17.23 1.35
CA GLY A 175 12.72 -18.61 1.20
C GLY A 175 11.58 -19.62 1.07
N ALA A 176 10.31 -19.18 1.16
CA ALA A 176 9.17 -20.09 1.07
C ALA A 176 8.97 -20.61 -0.37
N PRO A 177 8.78 -21.92 -0.57
CA PRO A 177 8.66 -22.50 -1.91
C PRO A 177 7.31 -22.25 -2.58
N THR A 178 6.30 -21.82 -1.85
CA THR A 178 4.94 -21.50 -2.32
C THR A 178 4.31 -20.38 -1.49
N VAL A 179 3.30 -19.71 -2.03
CA VAL A 179 2.54 -18.68 -1.27
C VAL A 179 1.89 -19.29 -0.01
N ALA A 180 1.37 -20.53 -0.08
CA ALA A 180 0.78 -21.19 1.08
C ALA A 180 1.83 -21.38 2.20
N GLU A 181 3.06 -21.77 1.86
CA GLU A 181 4.16 -21.87 2.82
C GLU A 181 4.60 -20.49 3.32
N ALA A 182 4.63 -19.47 2.46
CA ALA A 182 4.94 -18.11 2.87
C ALA A 182 3.95 -17.60 3.95
N ILE A 183 2.65 -17.83 3.74
CA ILE A 183 1.62 -17.49 4.75
C ILE A 183 1.83 -18.30 6.04
N ARG A 184 2.17 -19.57 5.94
CA ARG A 184 2.48 -20.41 7.12
C ARG A 184 3.68 -19.86 7.89
N TYR A 185 4.80 -19.53 7.20
CA TYR A 185 5.99 -18.95 7.83
C TYR A 185 5.63 -17.68 8.59
N GLY A 186 4.89 -16.77 7.93
CA GLY A 186 4.45 -15.52 8.55
C GLY A 186 3.60 -15.74 9.79
N ALA A 187 2.62 -16.65 9.74
CA ALA A 187 1.76 -16.96 10.88
C ALA A 187 2.56 -17.57 12.06
N GLU A 188 3.51 -18.47 11.79
CA GLU A 188 4.35 -19.09 12.82
C GLU A 188 5.26 -18.07 13.50
N VAL A 189 5.90 -17.16 12.73
CA VAL A 189 6.71 -16.05 13.28
C VAL A 189 5.83 -15.09 14.09
N PHE A 190 4.64 -14.72 13.60
CA PHE A 190 3.71 -13.87 14.34
C PHE A 190 3.33 -14.45 15.70
N HIS A 191 3.06 -15.78 15.76
CA HIS A 191 2.76 -16.44 17.01
C HIS A 191 3.99 -16.56 17.93
N ALA A 192 5.19 -16.80 17.38
CA ALA A 192 6.44 -16.76 18.13
C ALA A 192 6.69 -15.38 18.74
N LEU A 193 6.49 -14.31 17.94
CA LEU A 193 6.60 -12.91 18.38
C LEU A 193 5.67 -12.61 19.54
N LYS A 194 4.43 -13.10 19.50
CA LYS A 194 3.50 -12.97 20.65
C LYS A 194 4.07 -13.59 21.92
N GLY A 195 4.78 -14.72 21.79
CA GLY A 195 5.47 -15.37 22.90
C GLY A 195 6.63 -14.53 23.45
N VAL A 196 7.45 -13.96 22.55
CA VAL A 196 8.59 -13.08 22.89
C VAL A 196 8.09 -11.84 23.67
N LEU A 197 7.09 -11.15 23.13
CA LEU A 197 6.50 -9.96 23.75
C LEU A 197 5.93 -10.26 25.15
N LYS A 198 5.17 -11.35 25.28
CA LYS A 198 4.63 -11.78 26.59
C LYS A 198 5.75 -12.11 27.59
N LYS A 199 6.81 -12.80 27.18
CA LYS A 199 7.96 -13.11 28.03
C LYS A 199 8.68 -11.84 28.52
N ARG A 200 8.69 -10.80 27.68
CA ARG A 200 9.22 -9.46 28.04
C ARG A 200 8.23 -8.63 28.86
N GLY A 201 7.02 -9.10 29.14
CA GLY A 201 5.97 -8.39 29.89
C GLY A 201 5.29 -7.28 29.08
N LEU A 202 5.41 -7.32 27.76
CA LEU A 202 4.89 -6.31 26.84
C LEU A 202 3.44 -6.62 26.40
N ASN A 203 2.74 -5.58 25.96
CA ASN A 203 1.40 -5.70 25.41
C ASN A 203 1.41 -6.50 24.09
N THR A 204 0.34 -7.30 23.88
CA THR A 204 0.12 -8.06 22.65
C THR A 204 -1.24 -7.75 22.04
N ALA A 205 -1.80 -6.55 22.30
CA ALA A 205 -2.87 -6.01 21.48
C ALA A 205 -2.31 -5.65 20.10
N VAL A 206 -3.18 -5.66 19.11
CA VAL A 206 -2.82 -5.32 17.73
C VAL A 206 -3.19 -3.87 17.42
N GLY A 207 -2.41 -3.23 16.55
CA GLY A 207 -2.72 -1.94 15.97
C GLY A 207 -3.67 -2.04 14.78
N ASP A 208 -3.86 -0.93 14.08
CA ASP A 208 -4.84 -0.80 13.00
C ASP A 208 -4.53 -1.72 11.80
N GLU A 209 -3.25 -2.01 11.56
CA GLU A 209 -2.78 -2.88 10.46
C GLU A 209 -2.52 -4.34 10.90
N GLY A 210 -2.96 -4.72 12.10
CA GLY A 210 -2.93 -6.10 12.58
C GLY A 210 -1.63 -6.57 13.23
N GLY A 211 -0.53 -5.82 13.15
CA GLY A 211 0.70 -6.05 13.91
C GLY A 211 0.51 -5.75 15.41
N PHE A 212 1.35 -6.33 16.28
CA PHE A 212 1.34 -6.00 17.69
C PHE A 212 1.79 -4.54 17.92
N ALA A 213 1.24 -3.91 18.95
CA ALA A 213 1.53 -2.53 19.33
C ALA A 213 2.16 -2.44 20.75
N PRO A 214 3.34 -3.00 20.99
CA PRO A 214 4.02 -2.92 22.29
C PRO A 214 4.71 -1.57 22.47
N ASP A 215 4.85 -1.14 23.74
CA ASP A 215 5.81 -0.10 24.09
C ASP A 215 7.22 -0.69 24.08
N LEU A 216 8.08 -0.19 23.20
CA LEU A 216 9.46 -0.64 23.07
C LEU A 216 10.41 0.55 23.27
N PRO A 217 11.63 0.32 23.79
CA PRO A 217 12.56 1.41 24.07
C PRO A 217 13.13 2.08 22.82
N SER A 218 13.01 1.46 21.65
CA SER A 218 13.51 1.99 20.38
C SER A 218 12.91 1.22 19.19
N ASN A 219 13.03 1.79 17.99
CA ASN A 219 12.70 1.09 16.73
C ASN A 219 13.57 -0.17 16.56
N GLU A 220 14.84 -0.11 16.95
CA GLU A 220 15.73 -1.27 16.90
C GLU A 220 15.25 -2.41 17.81
N ALA A 221 14.68 -2.12 18.98
CA ALA A 221 14.14 -3.15 19.88
C ALA A 221 12.95 -3.92 19.24
N ALA A 222 12.24 -3.31 18.28
CA ALA A 222 11.25 -4.01 17.48
C ALA A 222 11.90 -5.03 16.55
N LEU A 223 12.96 -4.63 15.83
CA LEU A 223 13.74 -5.53 14.97
C LEU A 223 14.35 -6.70 15.77
N GLU A 224 14.94 -6.44 16.94
CA GLU A 224 15.47 -7.48 17.82
C GLU A 224 14.39 -8.47 18.26
N ALA A 225 13.17 -8.00 18.58
CA ALA A 225 12.07 -8.88 18.95
C ALA A 225 11.62 -9.77 17.79
N ILE A 226 11.62 -9.22 16.58
CA ILE A 226 11.29 -9.95 15.34
C ILE A 226 12.37 -10.99 15.04
N MET A 227 13.65 -10.64 15.14
CA MET A 227 14.76 -11.57 14.94
C MET A 227 14.70 -12.76 15.92
N GLU A 228 14.45 -12.51 17.22
CA GLU A 228 14.22 -13.56 18.22
C GLU A 228 13.02 -14.46 17.85
N ALA A 229 11.95 -13.86 17.33
CA ALA A 229 10.76 -14.60 16.92
C ALA A 229 11.00 -15.48 15.68
N ILE A 230 11.77 -15.02 14.70
CA ILE A 230 12.18 -15.78 13.50
C ILE A 230 12.99 -17.02 13.92
N GLU A 231 13.96 -16.84 14.83
CA GLU A 231 14.78 -17.95 15.35
C GLU A 231 13.94 -18.97 16.14
N ILE A 232 13.04 -18.50 17.02
CA ILE A 232 12.13 -19.36 17.79
C ILE A 232 11.19 -20.15 16.87
N ALA A 233 10.72 -19.56 15.77
CA ALA A 233 9.90 -20.23 14.77
C ALA A 233 10.69 -21.24 13.93
N GLY A 234 12.03 -21.29 14.04
CA GLY A 234 12.90 -22.23 13.37
C GLY A 234 13.34 -21.81 11.96
N TYR A 235 13.21 -20.53 11.64
CA TYR A 235 13.62 -19.96 10.35
C TYR A 235 14.93 -19.20 10.47
N LYS A 236 15.61 -19.04 9.33
CA LYS A 236 16.83 -18.24 9.22
C LYS A 236 16.51 -16.85 8.70
N ALA A 237 16.85 -15.82 9.48
CA ALA A 237 16.78 -14.44 9.04
C ALA A 237 17.78 -14.19 7.91
N GLY A 238 17.33 -13.51 6.85
CA GLY A 238 18.10 -13.25 5.64
C GLY A 238 17.97 -14.32 4.54
N ASP A 239 17.83 -15.59 4.93
CA ASP A 239 17.69 -16.72 4.00
C ASP A 239 16.21 -17.10 3.76
N ASP A 240 15.50 -17.42 4.86
CA ASP A 240 14.09 -17.82 4.81
C ASP A 240 13.16 -16.63 4.91
N ILE A 241 13.51 -15.67 5.77
CA ILE A 241 12.70 -14.48 6.06
C ILE A 241 13.59 -13.24 6.08
N THR A 242 13.22 -12.25 5.31
CA THR A 242 13.81 -10.91 5.33
C THR A 242 12.85 -9.92 6.00
N LEU A 243 13.34 -8.70 6.26
CA LEU A 243 12.58 -7.64 6.91
C LEU A 243 12.29 -6.51 5.92
N ALA A 244 11.21 -5.78 6.20
CA ALA A 244 10.91 -4.53 5.54
C ALA A 244 10.37 -3.52 6.55
N LEU A 245 10.58 -2.24 6.27
CA LEU A 245 10.09 -1.12 7.05
C LEU A 245 9.18 -0.24 6.21
N ASP A 246 8.14 0.28 6.83
CA ASP A 246 7.47 1.51 6.40
C ASP A 246 7.72 2.56 7.49
N CYS A 247 8.54 3.55 7.16
CA CYS A 247 8.92 4.57 8.12
C CYS A 247 7.82 5.62 8.31
N ALA A 248 7.01 5.90 7.27
CA ALA A 248 6.06 7.01 7.23
C ALA A 248 6.71 8.32 7.73
N SER A 249 7.90 8.64 7.22
CA SER A 249 8.80 9.65 7.81
C SER A 249 8.23 11.06 7.83
N SER A 250 7.21 11.35 7.00
CA SER A 250 6.51 12.63 7.02
C SER A 250 5.81 12.91 8.34
N GLU A 251 5.41 11.88 9.10
CA GLU A 251 4.72 12.02 10.38
C GLU A 251 5.63 12.58 11.49
N PHE A 252 6.93 12.30 11.42
CA PHE A 252 7.92 12.79 12.38
C PHE A 252 8.92 13.80 11.79
N TYR A 253 8.68 14.29 10.57
CA TYR A 253 9.47 15.38 9.97
C TYR A 253 8.95 16.74 10.41
N LYS A 254 9.76 17.51 11.13
CA LYS A 254 9.39 18.81 11.72
C LYS A 254 10.53 19.81 11.53
N ASP A 255 10.23 20.96 10.95
CA ASP A 255 11.19 22.07 10.78
C ASP A 255 12.53 21.64 10.13
N GLY A 256 12.48 20.77 9.12
CA GLY A 256 13.67 20.27 8.42
C GLY A 256 14.46 19.22 9.19
N LYS A 257 13.85 18.57 10.20
CA LYS A 257 14.45 17.54 11.04
C LYS A 257 13.54 16.32 11.20
N TYR A 258 14.15 15.16 11.32
CA TYR A 258 13.50 13.90 11.66
C TYR A 258 13.59 13.72 13.17
N VAL A 259 12.44 13.71 13.84
CA VAL A 259 12.32 13.68 15.31
C VAL A 259 11.76 12.34 15.74
N LEU A 260 12.64 11.41 16.12
CA LEU A 260 12.25 10.13 16.72
C LEU A 260 11.98 10.36 18.22
N ALA A 261 10.72 10.62 18.54
CA ALA A 261 10.31 11.01 19.90
C ALA A 261 10.50 9.87 20.90
N GLY A 262 10.26 8.62 20.47
CA GLY A 262 10.44 7.44 21.31
C GLY A 262 11.90 7.16 21.68
N GLU A 263 12.85 7.67 20.91
CA GLU A 263 14.30 7.51 21.14
C GLU A 263 14.99 8.79 21.64
N ASP A 264 14.24 9.89 21.84
CA ASP A 264 14.78 11.22 22.17
C ASP A 264 15.89 11.66 21.19
N ARG A 265 15.70 11.40 19.90
CA ARG A 265 16.66 11.69 18.82
C ARG A 265 16.10 12.70 17.84
N THR A 266 16.92 13.67 17.45
CA THR A 266 16.60 14.63 16.37
C THR A 266 17.75 14.65 15.39
N MET A 267 17.47 14.42 14.11
CA MET A 267 18.46 14.27 13.06
C MET A 267 18.10 15.16 11.86
N ASP A 268 19.13 15.56 11.10
CA ASP A 268 18.89 16.04 9.73
C ASP A 268 18.76 14.86 8.77
N ALA A 269 18.49 15.16 7.49
CA ALA A 269 18.30 14.13 6.47
C ALA A 269 19.50 13.17 6.34
N ALA A 270 20.74 13.70 6.43
CA ALA A 270 21.93 12.88 6.35
C ALA A 270 22.06 11.95 7.58
N GLY A 271 21.78 12.45 8.76
CA GLY A 271 21.80 11.66 10.00
C GLY A 271 20.71 10.59 10.04
N PHE A 272 19.51 10.89 9.51
CA PHE A 272 18.45 9.90 9.42
C PHE A 272 18.73 8.83 8.34
N ALA A 273 19.33 9.23 7.20
CA ALA A 273 19.82 8.27 6.20
C ALA A 273 20.92 7.35 6.77
N ASP A 274 21.84 7.88 7.61
CA ASP A 274 22.84 7.08 8.32
C ASP A 274 22.17 6.08 9.28
N TYR A 275 21.17 6.52 10.02
CA TYR A 275 20.39 5.67 10.94
C TYR A 275 19.74 4.48 10.21
N LEU A 276 19.07 4.73 9.08
CA LEU A 276 18.45 3.67 8.28
C LEU A 276 19.50 2.72 7.68
N ALA A 277 20.63 3.25 7.19
CA ALA A 277 21.73 2.45 6.67
C ALA A 277 22.33 1.54 7.75
N GLU A 278 22.53 2.04 8.98
CA GLU A 278 23.00 1.26 10.12
C GLU A 278 22.03 0.11 10.48
N LEU A 279 20.71 0.32 10.36
CA LEU A 279 19.74 -0.76 10.53
C LEU A 279 19.86 -1.81 9.42
N CYS A 280 20.04 -1.40 8.16
CA CYS A 280 20.27 -2.33 7.05
C CYS A 280 21.54 -3.15 7.18
N ASP A 281 22.61 -2.58 7.75
CA ASP A 281 23.86 -3.30 8.02
C ASP A 281 23.71 -4.43 9.04
N ARG A 282 22.84 -4.24 10.00
CA ARG A 282 22.68 -5.16 11.14
C ARG A 282 21.53 -6.15 11.03
N TYR A 283 20.54 -5.81 10.23
CA TYR A 283 19.33 -6.60 10.05
C TYR A 283 19.09 -6.89 8.56
N PRO A 284 18.49 -8.02 8.20
CA PRO A 284 18.24 -8.38 6.81
C PRO A 284 17.07 -7.59 6.20
N ILE A 285 17.16 -6.25 6.23
CA ILE A 285 16.17 -5.33 5.68
C ILE A 285 16.43 -5.20 4.18
N ILE A 286 15.43 -5.50 3.35
CA ILE A 286 15.53 -5.44 1.89
C ILE A 286 14.57 -4.42 1.25
N SER A 287 13.72 -3.78 2.06
CA SER A 287 12.79 -2.75 1.62
C SER A 287 12.59 -1.72 2.72
N ILE A 288 12.66 -0.44 2.36
CA ILE A 288 12.26 0.69 3.21
C ILE A 288 11.30 1.54 2.40
N GLU A 289 10.09 1.73 2.93
CA GLU A 289 9.06 2.60 2.41
C GLU A 289 9.07 3.90 3.21
N ASP A 290 8.79 5.01 2.51
CA ASP A 290 8.70 6.34 3.09
C ASP A 290 9.87 6.72 4.01
N GLY A 291 11.10 6.32 3.59
CA GLY A 291 12.34 6.52 4.33
C GLY A 291 12.77 7.99 4.48
N MET A 292 12.07 8.93 3.82
CA MET A 292 12.22 10.39 3.98
C MET A 292 10.86 11.06 3.87
N ASP A 293 10.76 12.33 4.30
CA ASP A 293 9.57 13.15 4.09
C ASP A 293 9.22 13.26 2.61
N GLU A 294 7.93 13.27 2.28
CA GLU A 294 7.41 13.30 0.90
C GLU A 294 7.88 14.50 0.07
N SER A 295 8.41 15.56 0.70
CA SER A 295 8.90 16.78 0.06
C SER A 295 10.40 16.99 0.19
N ASP A 296 11.11 16.14 0.94
CA ASP A 296 12.57 16.22 1.16
C ASP A 296 13.37 15.52 0.04
N TRP A 297 13.32 16.08 -1.16
CA TRP A 297 14.00 15.52 -2.34
C TRP A 297 15.52 15.39 -2.20
N ASP A 298 16.15 16.30 -1.46
CA ASP A 298 17.61 16.23 -1.17
C ASP A 298 17.91 15.11 -0.18
N GLY A 299 17.04 14.91 0.81
CA GLY A 299 17.08 13.78 1.73
C GLY A 299 16.89 12.45 1.01
N TRP A 300 15.93 12.36 0.12
CA TRP A 300 15.70 11.18 -0.72
C TRP A 300 16.93 10.83 -1.57
N LYS A 301 17.55 11.84 -2.19
CA LYS A 301 18.80 11.62 -2.93
C LYS A 301 19.92 11.08 -2.03
N THR A 302 20.07 11.65 -0.84
CA THR A 302 21.07 11.22 0.14
C THR A 302 20.86 9.78 0.57
N LEU A 303 19.60 9.40 0.87
CA LEU A 303 19.24 8.03 1.23
C LEU A 303 19.51 7.05 0.09
N THR A 304 19.17 7.42 -1.15
CA THR A 304 19.45 6.62 -2.35
C THR A 304 20.94 6.33 -2.51
N ASP A 305 21.75 7.40 -2.45
CA ASP A 305 23.21 7.27 -2.62
C ASP A 305 23.80 6.33 -1.53
N LYS A 306 23.29 6.39 -0.30
CA LYS A 306 23.74 5.52 0.80
C LYS A 306 23.25 4.08 0.68
N LEU A 307 21.97 3.88 0.41
CA LEU A 307 21.38 2.54 0.30
C LEU A 307 21.78 1.85 -1.01
N GLY A 308 22.21 2.59 -2.02
CA GLY A 308 22.73 2.03 -3.28
C GLY A 308 23.87 1.04 -3.09
N ASP A 309 24.70 1.24 -2.07
CA ASP A 309 25.82 0.34 -1.72
C ASP A 309 25.33 -1.02 -1.16
N PHE A 310 24.10 -1.10 -0.65
CA PHE A 310 23.49 -2.34 -0.14
C PHE A 310 22.68 -3.10 -1.20
N LEU A 311 22.48 -2.52 -2.38
CA LEU A 311 21.75 -3.18 -3.43
C LEU A 311 22.57 -4.34 -4.03
N PRO A 312 21.90 -5.44 -4.45
CA PRO A 312 22.56 -6.52 -5.17
C PRO A 312 23.33 -5.98 -6.39
N THR A 313 24.50 -6.54 -6.67
CA THR A 313 25.37 -6.13 -7.78
C THR A 313 24.58 -6.00 -9.09
N GLY A 314 24.57 -4.81 -9.68
CA GLY A 314 23.85 -4.49 -10.91
C GLY A 314 22.45 -3.91 -10.70
N LEU A 315 22.06 -3.62 -9.44
CA LEU A 315 20.94 -2.75 -9.10
C LEU A 315 21.54 -1.47 -8.52
N ASP A 316 21.69 -0.44 -9.33
CA ASP A 316 22.35 0.82 -8.99
C ASP A 316 21.39 2.02 -8.99
N SER A 317 20.10 1.76 -9.08
CA SER A 317 19.08 2.79 -9.15
C SER A 317 17.91 2.46 -8.24
N ILE A 318 17.49 3.45 -7.46
CA ILE A 318 16.30 3.40 -6.63
C ILE A 318 15.22 4.25 -7.30
N PHE A 319 14.02 3.72 -7.40
CA PHE A 319 12.88 4.46 -7.93
C PHE A 319 11.95 4.83 -6.79
N TYR A 320 11.61 6.10 -6.72
CA TYR A 320 10.69 6.64 -5.73
C TYR A 320 9.31 6.80 -6.32
N ALA A 321 8.31 6.42 -5.56
CA ALA A 321 6.92 6.62 -5.92
C ALA A 321 6.18 7.27 -4.73
N ASN A 322 5.21 8.13 -5.03
CA ASN A 322 4.43 8.84 -4.01
C ASN A 322 3.29 7.98 -3.41
N SER A 323 3.14 6.77 -3.89
CA SER A 323 2.17 5.80 -3.36
C SER A 323 2.58 4.39 -3.77
N GLY A 324 2.14 3.37 -3.03
CA GLY A 324 2.39 1.98 -3.36
C GLY A 324 1.93 1.61 -4.77
N SER A 325 0.83 2.18 -5.26
CA SER A 325 0.33 1.96 -6.62
C SER A 325 1.29 2.52 -7.68
N GLU A 326 1.90 3.67 -7.47
CA GLU A 326 2.90 4.25 -8.37
C GLU A 326 4.22 3.50 -8.29
N ALA A 327 4.62 3.01 -7.10
CA ALA A 327 5.81 2.18 -6.92
C ALA A 327 5.69 0.88 -7.72
N VAL A 328 4.53 0.24 -7.71
CA VAL A 328 4.25 -0.96 -8.51
C VAL A 328 4.32 -0.66 -9.99
N GLU A 329 3.67 0.41 -10.47
CA GLU A 329 3.72 0.80 -11.88
C GLU A 329 5.14 1.13 -12.35
N ALA A 330 5.90 1.84 -11.54
CA ALA A 330 7.26 2.21 -11.84
C ALA A 330 8.21 0.99 -11.82
N SER A 331 8.04 0.08 -10.87
CA SER A 331 8.81 -1.17 -10.81
C SER A 331 8.57 -2.04 -12.03
N ILE A 332 7.32 -2.14 -12.48
CA ILE A 332 6.94 -2.87 -13.70
C ILE A 332 7.58 -2.20 -14.93
N ARG A 333 7.54 -0.86 -15.04
CA ARG A 333 8.16 -0.14 -16.16
C ARG A 333 9.68 -0.30 -16.20
N LEU A 334 10.36 -0.19 -15.05
CA LEU A 334 11.82 -0.35 -14.95
C LEU A 334 12.26 -1.77 -15.31
N ALA A 335 11.53 -2.77 -14.84
CA ALA A 335 11.86 -4.16 -15.15
C ALA A 335 11.71 -4.47 -16.64
N ARG A 336 10.78 -3.82 -17.36
CA ARG A 336 10.63 -3.92 -18.83
C ARG A 336 11.77 -3.24 -19.61
N MET A 337 12.37 -2.20 -19.02
CA MET A 337 13.47 -1.50 -19.66
C MET A 337 14.82 -2.22 -19.54
N ALA A 338 14.93 -3.23 -18.68
CA ALA A 338 16.14 -3.99 -18.44
C ALA A 338 16.18 -5.29 -19.28
N PRO A 339 16.90 -5.36 -20.39
CA PRO A 339 16.92 -6.53 -21.26
C PRO A 339 17.50 -7.77 -20.54
N GLY A 340 16.78 -8.89 -20.59
CA GLY A 340 17.28 -10.22 -20.20
C GLY A 340 17.11 -10.61 -18.74
N ARG A 341 16.21 -9.96 -17.96
CA ARG A 341 15.89 -10.36 -16.57
C ARG A 341 14.43 -10.76 -16.44
N PRO A 342 14.14 -12.04 -16.13
CA PRO A 342 12.76 -12.56 -16.09
C PRO A 342 12.03 -12.35 -14.77
N ASN A 343 12.68 -11.86 -13.71
CA ASN A 343 12.07 -11.80 -12.38
C ASN A 343 11.92 -10.36 -11.89
N ILE A 344 10.67 -9.94 -11.75
CA ILE A 344 10.29 -8.72 -11.06
C ILE A 344 9.64 -9.14 -9.76
N ILE A 345 10.18 -8.70 -8.64
CA ILE A 345 9.49 -8.77 -7.36
C ILE A 345 8.60 -7.53 -7.33
N ALA A 346 7.31 -7.70 -7.59
CA ALA A 346 6.34 -6.65 -7.43
C ALA A 346 5.82 -6.67 -6.00
N ARG A 347 5.90 -5.54 -5.33
CA ARG A 347 5.30 -5.31 -4.03
C ARG A 347 3.82 -5.01 -4.20
N ARG A 348 2.98 -5.55 -3.31
CA ARG A 348 1.56 -5.23 -3.19
C ARG A 348 1.28 -4.77 -1.77
N GLU A 349 0.61 -3.64 -1.63
CA GLU A 349 -0.06 -3.18 -0.42
C GLU A 349 -1.11 -4.19 0.06
#